data_4555cd4a11496d2a22e1f9797a4d2bc6
#
_entry.id   4555cd4a11496d2a22e1f9797a4d2bc6
#
_cell.length_a   1.000
_cell.length_b   1.000
_cell.length_c   1.000
_cell.angle_alpha   90.00
_cell.angle_beta   90.00
_cell.angle_gamma   90.00
#
_symmetry.space_group_name_H-M   'P 1'
#
loop_
_entity.id
_entity.type
_entity.pdbx_description
1 polymer ?
#
loop_
_entity_poly.entity_id
_entity_poly.type
_entity_poly.pdbx_seq_one_letter_code
_entity_poly.pdbx_strand_id
1 'polypeptide(L)'
;MEHILDIIMIPIQVIIVFYSLYYFILACFGLMKRRERITVAPKNTFAAVICAHNEEKVVWQLIDNLKQLHYPKDMYDIYVVADNCTDHTADICREHGAIVKVRTNKEQVGKGYALDWMFSQMLAQEKQYDAFVVFDADNLVHPEFLREMNNHLCKGEKVIQGYMDSKNPTDSWIAGTFSIAFWLINHMWHLAKYNIGLSTALGGTGMCIATEIVRKYGWGCDCLTEDMEFSMKVLLEGVRTCWAHDAIIYDEKVVGFMQSCRQRKRWAQGQCDCGERFIPKLFARGIKTGNILMLDGIVTLSQPFFMMASTIYAVLASINSYLPFYTNILNAIVPVQIWTIIGVGQYLIPVIVLLQIKVPPKSWAYLIIYPIFMYSWIPVNFLGFKDRHKMKWSHTLHTRALSYESAALLRKENKK
;
A
#
# COMPACT_ATOMS: atom_id res chain seq x y z
N MET A 1 -43.84 6.24 -9.13
CA MET A 1 -42.45 6.70 -9.24
C MET A 1 -41.58 6.12 -8.12
N GLU A 2 -42.11 5.98 -6.89
CA GLU A 2 -41.35 5.44 -5.73
C GLU A 2 -40.72 4.06 -6.00
N HIS A 3 -41.47 3.11 -6.57
CA HIS A 3 -40.96 1.76 -6.84
C HIS A 3 -39.81 1.65 -7.86
N ILE A 4 -39.69 2.58 -8.80
CA ILE A 4 -38.58 2.53 -9.81
C ILE A 4 -37.26 2.95 -9.16
N LEU A 5 -37.30 3.96 -8.28
CA LEU A 5 -36.09 4.39 -7.56
C LEU A 5 -35.65 3.38 -6.52
N ASP A 6 -36.59 2.65 -5.89
CA ASP A 6 -36.29 1.60 -4.94
C ASP A 6 -35.48 0.43 -5.60
N ILE A 7 -35.74 0.10 -6.85
CA ILE A 7 -34.97 -0.92 -7.59
C ILE A 7 -33.45 -0.58 -7.63
N ILE A 8 -33.11 0.71 -7.66
CA ILE A 8 -31.71 1.16 -7.69
C ILE A 8 -31.20 1.41 -6.26
N MET A 9 -31.99 2.06 -5.42
CA MET A 9 -31.54 2.51 -4.11
C MET A 9 -31.41 1.39 -3.07
N ILE A 10 -32.26 0.35 -3.14
CA ILE A 10 -32.17 -0.80 -2.24
C ILE A 10 -30.85 -1.57 -2.43
N PRO A 11 -30.42 -1.98 -3.63
CA PRO A 11 -29.12 -2.61 -3.84
C PRO A 11 -27.94 -1.75 -3.35
N ILE A 12 -27.98 -0.43 -3.59
CA ILE A 12 -26.94 0.49 -3.09
C ILE A 12 -26.88 0.47 -1.57
N GLN A 13 -28.03 0.53 -0.88
CA GLN A 13 -28.08 0.47 0.59
C GLN A 13 -27.56 -0.87 1.12
N VAL A 14 -27.90 -2.00 0.49
CA VAL A 14 -27.35 -3.33 0.85
C VAL A 14 -25.82 -3.36 0.70
N ILE A 15 -25.29 -2.81 -0.39
CA ILE A 15 -23.83 -2.70 -0.61
C ILE A 15 -23.20 -1.84 0.48
N ILE A 16 -23.78 -0.70 0.83
CA ILE A 16 -23.27 0.18 1.90
C ILE A 16 -23.23 -0.56 3.25
N VAL A 17 -24.31 -1.28 3.60
CA VAL A 17 -24.36 -2.12 4.80
C VAL A 17 -23.23 -3.14 4.79
N PHE A 18 -23.10 -3.90 3.70
CA PHE A 18 -22.06 -4.93 3.56
C PHE A 18 -20.66 -4.36 3.78
N TYR A 19 -20.30 -3.27 3.07
CA TYR A 19 -18.97 -2.67 3.20
C TYR A 19 -18.72 -2.07 4.60
N SER A 20 -19.73 -1.41 5.19
CA SER A 20 -19.62 -0.82 6.53
C SER A 20 -19.35 -1.90 7.57
N LEU A 21 -20.10 -3.02 7.53
CA LEU A 21 -19.89 -4.15 8.41
C LEU A 21 -18.55 -4.84 8.15
N TYR A 22 -18.22 -5.08 6.88
CA TYR A 22 -16.95 -5.69 6.49
C TYR A 22 -15.75 -4.91 7.03
N TYR A 23 -15.67 -3.60 6.76
CA TYR A 23 -14.56 -2.77 7.24
C TYR A 23 -14.49 -2.69 8.76
N PHE A 24 -15.64 -2.57 9.43
CA PHE A 24 -15.68 -2.52 10.88
C PHE A 24 -15.19 -3.84 11.51
N ILE A 25 -15.72 -4.98 11.05
CA ILE A 25 -15.34 -6.29 11.56
C ILE A 25 -13.86 -6.57 11.27
N LEU A 26 -13.41 -6.27 10.04
CA LEU A 26 -12.01 -6.43 9.66
C LEU A 26 -11.09 -5.60 10.56
N ALA A 27 -11.42 -4.32 10.80
CA ALA A 27 -10.62 -3.43 11.64
C ALA A 27 -10.42 -3.99 13.06
N CYS A 28 -11.42 -4.67 13.64
CA CYS A 28 -11.30 -5.31 14.96
C CYS A 28 -10.18 -6.38 14.99
N PHE A 29 -9.99 -7.12 13.91
CA PHE A 29 -8.89 -8.10 13.81
C PHE A 29 -7.51 -7.44 13.71
N GLY A 30 -7.44 -6.19 13.28
CA GLY A 30 -6.20 -5.40 13.25
C GLY A 30 -5.71 -4.94 14.63
N LEU A 31 -6.56 -4.98 15.64
CA LEU A 31 -6.18 -4.68 17.03
C LEU A 31 -5.36 -5.79 17.69
N MET A 32 -5.40 -7.00 17.12
CA MET A 32 -4.69 -8.16 17.63
C MET A 32 -3.35 -8.32 16.93
N LYS A 33 -2.25 -7.97 17.60
CA LYS A 33 -0.91 -8.26 17.09
C LYS A 33 -0.55 -9.70 17.43
N ARG A 34 -0.51 -10.58 16.42
CA ARG A 34 0.14 -11.88 16.55
C ARG A 34 1.66 -11.65 16.61
N ARG A 35 2.26 -12.02 17.73
CA ARG A 35 3.73 -12.09 17.83
C ARG A 35 4.19 -13.36 17.12
N GLU A 36 4.57 -13.24 15.88
CA GLU A 36 5.21 -14.32 15.15
C GLU A 36 6.70 -14.37 15.55
N ARG A 37 7.01 -15.06 16.63
CA ARG A 37 8.39 -15.30 17.09
C ARG A 37 8.99 -16.54 16.43
N ILE A 38 9.06 -16.56 15.12
CA ILE A 38 9.87 -17.55 14.41
C ILE A 38 11.14 -16.82 13.97
N THR A 39 12.22 -17.02 14.69
CA THR A 39 13.55 -16.57 14.26
C THR A 39 14.22 -17.76 13.61
N VAL A 40 14.30 -17.73 12.27
CA VAL A 40 15.03 -18.74 11.48
C VAL A 40 16.40 -18.17 11.14
N ALA A 41 17.43 -19.01 11.15
CA ALA A 41 18.76 -18.62 10.64
C ALA A 41 18.64 -18.11 9.19
N PRO A 42 19.48 -17.16 8.76
CA PRO A 42 19.55 -16.72 7.37
C PRO A 42 19.71 -17.92 6.42
N LYS A 43 18.76 -18.05 5.49
CA LYS A 43 18.73 -19.15 4.52
C LYS A 43 18.58 -18.65 3.10
N ASN A 44 17.75 -17.61 2.91
CA ASN A 44 17.44 -17.09 1.59
C ASN A 44 18.40 -15.98 1.19
N THR A 45 18.76 -15.95 -0.08
CA THR A 45 19.55 -14.88 -0.71
C THR A 45 18.62 -13.82 -1.31
N PHE A 46 19.03 -12.54 -1.24
CA PHE A 46 18.19 -11.43 -1.69
C PHE A 46 18.90 -10.55 -2.72
N ALA A 47 18.14 -10.08 -3.70
CA ALA A 47 18.52 -8.90 -4.46
C ALA A 47 17.64 -7.71 -4.00
N ALA A 48 18.27 -6.74 -3.39
CA ALA A 48 17.61 -5.46 -3.04
C ALA A 48 17.60 -4.55 -4.27
N VAL A 49 16.43 -4.31 -4.84
CA VAL A 49 16.23 -3.55 -6.07
C VAL A 49 15.66 -2.17 -5.75
N ILE A 50 16.37 -1.13 -6.15
CA ILE A 50 15.97 0.27 -6.01
C ILE A 50 15.68 0.81 -7.39
N CYS A 51 14.46 1.34 -7.62
CA CYS A 51 14.14 2.10 -8.84
C CYS A 51 14.33 3.59 -8.57
N ALA A 52 15.20 4.23 -9.36
CA ALA A 52 15.55 5.63 -9.21
C ALA A 52 15.39 6.40 -10.54
N HIS A 53 14.74 7.58 -10.48
CA HIS A 53 14.60 8.52 -11.57
C HIS A 53 14.88 9.94 -11.07
N ASN A 54 16.09 10.47 -11.32
CA ASN A 54 16.54 11.78 -10.84
C ASN A 54 16.46 11.92 -9.30
N GLU A 55 17.08 10.99 -8.60
CA GLU A 55 17.07 10.90 -7.11
C GLU A 55 18.49 11.12 -6.51
N GLU A 56 19.36 11.86 -7.19
CA GLU A 56 20.75 12.11 -6.75
C GLU A 56 20.88 12.61 -5.31
N LYS A 57 19.84 13.33 -4.82
CA LYS A 57 19.84 13.95 -3.48
C LYS A 57 19.60 12.95 -2.34
N VAL A 58 18.92 11.83 -2.60
CA VAL A 58 18.41 10.95 -1.54
C VAL A 58 18.84 9.49 -1.66
N VAL A 59 19.10 8.98 -2.88
CA VAL A 59 19.29 7.54 -3.13
C VAL A 59 20.48 6.94 -2.37
N TRP A 60 21.56 7.69 -2.21
CA TRP A 60 22.78 7.25 -1.53
C TRP A 60 22.53 6.84 -0.06
N GLN A 61 21.59 7.50 0.61
CA GLN A 61 21.23 7.20 2.00
C GLN A 61 20.61 5.81 2.15
N LEU A 62 19.73 5.44 1.21
CA LEU A 62 19.16 4.12 1.19
C LEU A 62 20.25 3.06 0.94
N ILE A 63 21.17 3.31 0.01
CA ILE A 63 22.27 2.38 -0.28
C ILE A 63 23.12 2.16 0.97
N ASP A 64 23.53 3.23 1.65
CA ASP A 64 24.33 3.13 2.87
C ASP A 64 23.56 2.50 4.04
N ASN A 65 22.27 2.74 4.15
CA ASN A 65 21.41 2.10 5.14
C ASN A 65 21.26 0.59 4.86
N LEU A 66 21.08 0.19 3.60
CA LEU A 66 20.99 -1.23 3.23
C LEU A 66 22.28 -2.00 3.55
N LYS A 67 23.45 -1.37 3.47
CA LYS A 67 24.73 -1.98 3.89
C LYS A 67 24.80 -2.27 5.39
N GLN A 68 23.93 -1.64 6.20
CA GLN A 68 23.89 -1.79 7.67
C GLN A 68 22.85 -2.82 8.14
N LEU A 69 22.13 -3.48 7.22
CA LEU A 69 21.15 -4.50 7.58
C LEU A 69 21.79 -5.66 8.36
N HIS A 70 21.09 -6.17 9.36
CA HIS A 70 21.53 -7.31 10.19
C HIS A 70 21.23 -8.64 9.45
N TYR A 71 21.90 -8.81 8.30
CA TYR A 71 21.84 -10.00 7.48
C TYR A 71 23.24 -10.29 6.91
N PRO A 72 23.66 -11.56 6.67
CA PRO A 72 24.97 -11.87 6.13
C PRO A 72 25.22 -11.14 4.80
N LYS A 73 26.38 -10.48 4.70
CA LYS A 73 26.69 -9.56 3.58
C LYS A 73 26.87 -10.29 2.25
N ASP A 74 27.25 -11.56 2.29
CA ASP A 74 27.37 -12.45 1.14
C ASP A 74 26.02 -13.02 0.65
N MET A 75 24.95 -12.82 1.42
CA MET A 75 23.61 -13.31 1.10
C MET A 75 22.68 -12.26 0.47
N TYR A 76 23.13 -11.05 0.23
CA TYR A 76 22.36 -10.07 -0.53
C TYR A 76 23.25 -9.09 -1.29
N ASP A 77 22.70 -8.58 -2.40
CA ASP A 77 23.31 -7.51 -3.18
C ASP A 77 22.33 -6.34 -3.34
N ILE A 78 22.88 -5.16 -3.56
CA ILE A 78 22.12 -3.92 -3.74
C ILE A 78 22.21 -3.53 -5.22
N TYR A 79 21.05 -3.53 -5.89
CA TYR A 79 20.90 -3.13 -7.29
C TYR A 79 20.14 -1.82 -7.38
N VAL A 80 20.59 -0.94 -8.28
CA VAL A 80 19.88 0.29 -8.61
C VAL A 80 19.56 0.29 -10.10
N VAL A 81 18.29 0.50 -10.43
CA VAL A 81 17.85 0.80 -11.79
C VAL A 81 17.78 2.31 -11.93
N ALA A 82 18.78 2.90 -12.59
CA ALA A 82 18.76 4.31 -12.98
C ALA A 82 17.92 4.46 -14.25
N ASP A 83 16.60 4.70 -14.09
CA ASP A 83 15.64 4.74 -15.19
C ASP A 83 15.46 6.14 -15.75
N ASN A 84 15.89 6.36 -17.00
CA ASN A 84 15.78 7.64 -17.70
C ASN A 84 16.35 8.84 -16.91
N CYS A 85 17.39 8.63 -16.10
CA CYS A 85 18.02 9.70 -15.32
C CYS A 85 18.74 10.70 -16.22
N THR A 86 18.66 11.98 -15.83
CA THR A 86 19.33 13.12 -16.49
C THR A 86 20.29 13.84 -15.54
N ASP A 87 20.36 13.42 -14.30
CA ASP A 87 21.22 13.89 -13.22
C ASP A 87 22.34 12.88 -12.89
N HIS A 88 23.05 13.07 -11.80
CA HIS A 88 24.15 12.20 -11.35
C HIS A 88 23.71 10.98 -10.54
N THR A 89 22.42 10.62 -10.55
CA THR A 89 21.90 9.47 -9.76
C THR A 89 22.71 8.19 -9.98
N ALA A 90 23.03 7.84 -11.24
CA ALA A 90 23.73 6.60 -11.56
C ALA A 90 25.17 6.58 -11.01
N ASP A 91 25.87 7.70 -11.08
CA ASP A 91 27.26 7.79 -10.65
C ASP A 91 27.37 7.77 -9.12
N ILE A 92 26.50 8.53 -8.44
CA ILE A 92 26.39 8.51 -6.98
C ILE A 92 26.09 7.10 -6.47
N CYS A 93 25.18 6.36 -7.13
CA CYS A 93 24.88 4.98 -6.72
C CYS A 93 26.10 4.05 -6.85
N ARG A 94 26.93 4.21 -7.90
CA ARG A 94 28.19 3.45 -8.07
C ARG A 94 29.20 3.81 -6.99
N GLU A 95 29.41 5.09 -6.70
CA GLU A 95 30.29 5.56 -5.65
C GLU A 95 29.91 4.99 -4.27
N HIS A 96 28.62 4.86 -4.03
CA HIS A 96 28.08 4.20 -2.82
C HIS A 96 28.03 2.68 -2.95
N GLY A 97 28.71 2.07 -3.94
CA GLY A 97 28.93 0.62 -4.07
C GLY A 97 27.70 -0.22 -4.41
N ALA A 98 26.68 0.36 -5.02
CA ALA A 98 25.56 -0.38 -5.59
C ALA A 98 25.90 -0.92 -6.99
N ILE A 99 25.29 -2.03 -7.37
CA ILE A 99 25.33 -2.56 -8.74
C ILE A 99 24.32 -1.79 -9.58
N VAL A 100 24.79 -0.87 -10.41
CA VAL A 100 23.92 0.05 -11.17
C VAL A 100 23.65 -0.48 -12.57
N LYS A 101 22.37 -0.56 -12.91
CA LYS A 101 21.87 -0.83 -14.25
C LYS A 101 21.19 0.42 -14.78
N VAL A 102 21.69 0.96 -15.90
CA VAL A 102 21.10 2.16 -16.54
C VAL A 102 20.10 1.70 -17.59
N ARG A 103 18.88 2.22 -17.51
CA ARG A 103 17.83 2.00 -18.48
C ARG A 103 17.41 3.32 -19.10
N THR A 104 17.42 3.36 -20.44
CA THR A 104 16.94 4.50 -21.23
C THR A 104 15.84 4.02 -22.17
N ASN A 105 14.60 4.37 -21.86
CA ASN A 105 13.44 4.06 -22.70
C ASN A 105 12.36 5.13 -22.51
N LYS A 106 12.19 5.96 -23.55
CA LYS A 106 11.24 7.08 -23.52
C LYS A 106 9.79 6.69 -23.80
N GLU A 107 9.55 5.47 -24.31
CA GLU A 107 8.22 4.98 -24.61
C GLU A 107 7.59 4.29 -23.40
N GLN A 108 8.40 3.53 -22.65
CA GLN A 108 7.97 2.80 -21.46
C GLN A 108 8.53 3.48 -20.21
N VAL A 109 7.88 4.55 -19.77
CA VAL A 109 8.29 5.35 -18.61
C VAL A 109 7.49 4.94 -17.38
N GLY A 110 8.19 4.69 -16.27
CA GLY A 110 7.58 4.40 -14.97
C GLY A 110 8.17 3.16 -14.30
N LYS A 111 7.90 3.07 -13.00
CA LYS A 111 8.47 2.04 -12.11
C LYS A 111 8.12 0.62 -12.54
N GLY A 112 6.87 0.38 -12.99
CA GLY A 112 6.45 -0.93 -13.46
C GLY A 112 7.32 -1.46 -14.59
N TYR A 113 7.59 -0.64 -15.59
CA TYR A 113 8.47 -1.01 -16.72
C TYR A 113 9.93 -1.14 -16.31
N ALA A 114 10.42 -0.30 -15.39
CA ALA A 114 11.78 -0.40 -14.88
C ALA A 114 12.00 -1.71 -14.11
N LEU A 115 11.02 -2.11 -13.29
CA LEU A 115 11.04 -3.39 -12.56
C LEU A 115 10.96 -4.58 -13.50
N ASP A 116 10.08 -4.57 -14.50
CA ASP A 116 9.94 -5.65 -15.48
C ASP A 116 11.25 -5.88 -16.23
N TRP A 117 11.86 -4.80 -16.71
CA TRP A 117 13.16 -4.85 -17.35
C TRP A 117 14.25 -5.39 -16.41
N MET A 118 14.29 -4.91 -15.15
CA MET A 118 15.30 -5.35 -14.20
C MET A 118 15.17 -6.82 -13.82
N PHE A 119 13.95 -7.27 -13.53
CA PHE A 119 13.70 -8.67 -13.20
C PHE A 119 14.09 -9.60 -14.37
N SER A 120 13.82 -9.19 -15.62
CA SER A 120 14.26 -9.95 -16.80
C SER A 120 15.78 -10.07 -16.87
N GLN A 121 16.52 -8.99 -16.58
CA GLN A 121 18.00 -9.04 -16.52
C GLN A 121 18.50 -9.95 -15.39
N MET A 122 17.86 -9.88 -14.22
CA MET A 122 18.26 -10.67 -13.05
C MET A 122 17.96 -12.16 -13.22
N LEU A 123 16.89 -12.51 -13.90
CA LEU A 123 16.56 -13.91 -14.20
C LEU A 123 17.51 -14.53 -15.25
N ALA A 124 18.12 -13.71 -16.10
CA ALA A 124 19.05 -14.13 -17.15
C ALA A 124 20.52 -14.20 -16.69
N GLN A 125 20.90 -13.58 -15.56
CA GLN A 125 22.27 -13.59 -15.07
C GLN A 125 22.64 -14.91 -14.37
N GLU A 126 23.93 -15.20 -14.24
CA GLU A 126 24.42 -16.41 -13.57
C GLU A 126 24.10 -16.45 -12.09
N LYS A 127 24.33 -15.33 -11.38
CA LYS A 127 24.00 -15.22 -9.94
C LYS A 127 22.51 -15.15 -9.76
N GLN A 128 21.95 -16.15 -9.12
CA GLN A 128 20.53 -16.23 -8.81
C GLN A 128 20.27 -15.89 -7.33
N TYR A 129 19.10 -15.35 -7.03
CA TYR A 129 18.63 -15.03 -5.69
C TYR A 129 17.33 -15.77 -5.41
N ASP A 130 17.06 -16.06 -4.13
CA ASP A 130 15.82 -16.71 -3.73
C ASP A 130 14.64 -15.74 -3.80
N ALA A 131 14.88 -14.44 -3.55
CA ALA A 131 13.85 -13.41 -3.63
C ALA A 131 14.39 -12.02 -4.03
N PHE A 132 13.52 -11.22 -4.61
CA PHE A 132 13.71 -9.80 -4.86
C PHE A 132 13.03 -9.00 -3.75
N VAL A 133 13.72 -8.00 -3.19
CA VAL A 133 13.13 -6.99 -2.31
C VAL A 133 13.21 -5.63 -2.98
N VAL A 134 12.09 -4.91 -3.05
CA VAL A 134 11.99 -3.66 -3.84
C VAL A 134 11.78 -2.48 -2.91
N PHE A 135 12.53 -1.41 -3.15
CA PHE A 135 12.48 -0.16 -2.41
C PHE A 135 12.37 1.05 -3.33
N ASP A 136 11.70 2.09 -2.87
CA ASP A 136 11.77 3.42 -3.48
C ASP A 136 13.07 4.12 -3.04
N ALA A 137 13.62 4.98 -3.89
CA ALA A 137 14.94 5.59 -3.71
C ALA A 137 15.04 6.49 -2.47
N ASP A 138 13.92 6.97 -1.96
CA ASP A 138 13.82 7.84 -0.79
C ASP A 138 13.60 7.10 0.53
N ASN A 139 13.53 5.77 0.51
CA ASN A 139 13.24 4.99 1.71
C ASN A 139 14.42 4.90 2.69
N LEU A 140 14.10 4.54 3.92
CA LEU A 140 15.03 3.94 4.90
C LEU A 140 14.46 2.61 5.36
N VAL A 141 15.32 1.67 5.71
CA VAL A 141 14.96 0.29 6.01
C VAL A 141 15.42 -0.08 7.42
N HIS A 142 14.54 -0.71 8.19
CA HIS A 142 14.89 -1.20 9.53
C HIS A 142 15.96 -2.30 9.44
N PRO A 143 16.98 -2.32 10.31
CA PRO A 143 18.07 -3.29 10.24
C PRO A 143 17.65 -4.76 10.19
N GLU A 144 16.54 -5.15 10.79
CA GLU A 144 16.02 -6.52 10.80
C GLU A 144 15.16 -6.89 9.57
N PHE A 145 14.99 -5.99 8.61
CA PHE A 145 14.05 -6.16 7.49
C PHE A 145 14.28 -7.46 6.71
N LEU A 146 15.51 -7.74 6.27
CA LEU A 146 15.80 -8.98 5.51
C LEU A 146 15.64 -10.23 6.37
N ARG A 147 15.91 -10.15 7.68
CA ARG A 147 15.69 -11.27 8.60
C ARG A 147 14.19 -11.61 8.70
N GLU A 148 13.33 -10.59 8.81
CA GLU A 148 11.89 -10.80 8.82
C GLU A 148 11.37 -11.35 7.49
N MET A 149 11.88 -10.85 6.35
CA MET A 149 11.52 -11.41 5.03
C MET A 149 11.99 -12.86 4.89
N ASN A 150 13.19 -13.21 5.39
CA ASN A 150 13.67 -14.59 5.46
C ASN A 150 12.73 -15.48 6.28
N ASN A 151 12.26 -15.02 7.45
CA ASN A 151 11.33 -15.76 8.29
C ASN A 151 10.04 -16.10 7.52
N HIS A 152 9.47 -15.13 6.80
CA HIS A 152 8.26 -15.30 6.00
C HIS A 152 8.47 -16.26 4.82
N LEU A 153 9.59 -16.14 4.08
CA LEU A 153 9.94 -17.07 2.98
C LEU A 153 10.12 -18.50 3.50
N CYS A 154 10.76 -18.67 4.66
CA CYS A 154 10.95 -19.99 5.28
C CYS A 154 9.62 -20.62 5.75
N LYS A 155 8.56 -19.84 5.97
CA LYS A 155 7.18 -20.34 6.19
C LYS A 155 6.50 -20.76 4.89
N GLY A 156 7.10 -20.52 3.73
CA GLY A 156 6.53 -20.81 2.42
C GLY A 156 5.71 -19.64 1.83
N GLU A 157 5.71 -18.46 2.45
CA GLU A 157 5.10 -17.27 1.89
C GLU A 157 5.97 -16.72 0.75
N LYS A 158 5.36 -16.33 -0.37
CA LYS A 158 6.08 -16.06 -1.63
C LYS A 158 6.01 -14.60 -2.10
N VAL A 159 4.93 -13.91 -1.73
CA VAL A 159 4.70 -12.49 -2.04
C VAL A 159 4.37 -11.82 -0.72
N ILE A 160 5.19 -10.87 -0.29
CA ILE A 160 5.16 -10.35 1.07
C ILE A 160 5.29 -8.84 1.02
N GLN A 161 4.41 -8.14 1.74
CA GLN A 161 4.46 -6.70 1.95
C GLN A 161 4.97 -6.41 3.36
N GLY A 162 5.97 -5.55 3.49
CA GLY A 162 6.45 -5.03 4.77
C GLY A 162 5.65 -3.84 5.28
N TYR A 163 5.89 -3.46 6.53
CA TYR A 163 5.24 -2.33 7.21
C TYR A 163 5.79 -1.00 6.69
N MET A 164 4.91 -0.15 6.16
CA MET A 164 5.25 1.18 5.66
C MET A 164 5.06 2.23 6.76
N ASP A 165 6.16 2.66 7.38
CA ASP A 165 6.18 3.75 8.35
C ASP A 165 6.51 5.09 7.68
N SER A 166 6.55 6.16 8.45
CA SER A 166 6.84 7.52 7.97
C SER A 166 8.18 8.03 8.50
N LYS A 167 9.01 8.60 7.60
CA LYS A 167 10.25 9.32 7.97
C LYS A 167 9.97 10.66 8.64
N ASN A 168 8.91 11.33 8.24
CA ASN A 168 8.64 12.75 8.54
C ASN A 168 7.23 13.04 9.06
N PRO A 169 6.73 12.29 10.07
CA PRO A 169 5.32 12.39 10.52
C PRO A 169 4.97 13.72 11.17
N THR A 170 5.95 14.59 11.46
CA THR A 170 5.74 15.86 12.16
C THR A 170 6.08 17.10 11.37
N ASP A 171 6.46 16.95 10.08
CA ASP A 171 6.93 18.05 9.23
C ASP A 171 5.83 19.03 8.83
N SER A 172 4.64 18.51 8.55
CA SER A 172 3.45 19.30 8.24
C SER A 172 2.20 18.55 8.68
N TRP A 173 1.07 19.26 8.71
CA TRP A 173 -0.21 18.59 8.97
C TRP A 173 -0.56 17.57 7.89
N ILE A 174 -0.12 17.79 6.62
CA ILE A 174 -0.30 16.83 5.53
C ILE A 174 0.53 15.57 5.79
N ALA A 175 1.83 15.69 6.05
CA ALA A 175 2.69 14.55 6.35
C ALA A 175 2.17 13.79 7.59
N GLY A 176 1.70 14.51 8.61
CA GLY A 176 1.14 13.91 9.82
C GLY A 176 -0.16 13.14 9.56
N THR A 177 -1.12 13.70 8.83
CA THR A 177 -2.36 13.00 8.47
C THR A 177 -2.12 11.83 7.52
N PHE A 178 -1.17 11.94 6.60
CA PHE A 178 -0.72 10.82 5.77
C PHE A 178 -0.13 9.69 6.61
N SER A 179 0.73 10.04 7.58
CA SER A 179 1.32 9.06 8.49
C SER A 179 0.25 8.32 9.29
N ILE A 180 -0.74 9.04 9.83
CA ILE A 180 -1.89 8.44 10.50
C ILE A 180 -2.63 7.47 9.55
N ALA A 181 -2.91 7.89 8.31
CA ALA A 181 -3.59 7.03 7.34
C ALA A 181 -2.83 5.73 7.09
N PHE A 182 -1.50 5.78 6.91
CA PHE A 182 -0.68 4.60 6.69
C PHE A 182 -0.61 3.70 7.93
N TRP A 183 -0.48 4.26 9.13
CA TRP A 183 -0.49 3.48 10.37
C TRP A 183 -1.82 2.74 10.56
N LEU A 184 -2.94 3.39 10.23
CA LEU A 184 -4.26 2.76 10.29
C LEU A 184 -4.41 1.68 9.21
N ILE A 185 -3.96 1.92 7.98
CA ILE A 185 -3.98 0.93 6.89
C ILE A 185 -3.12 -0.28 7.26
N ASN A 186 -1.92 -0.08 7.81
CA ASN A 186 -1.04 -1.16 8.24
C ASN A 186 -1.72 -2.09 9.27
N HIS A 187 -2.48 -1.52 10.22
CA HIS A 187 -3.15 -2.28 11.27
C HIS A 187 -4.54 -2.76 10.86
N MET A 188 -5.43 -1.83 10.48
CA MET A 188 -6.85 -2.11 10.26
C MET A 188 -7.12 -2.83 8.93
N TRP A 189 -6.13 -2.86 8.04
CA TRP A 189 -6.25 -3.50 6.73
C TRP A 189 -5.23 -4.63 6.56
N HIS A 190 -3.94 -4.34 6.46
CA HIS A 190 -2.93 -5.34 6.16
C HIS A 190 -2.79 -6.39 7.25
N LEU A 191 -2.55 -5.96 8.50
CA LEU A 191 -2.44 -6.87 9.65
C LEU A 191 -3.76 -7.62 9.89
N ALA A 192 -4.90 -6.92 9.80
CA ALA A 192 -6.21 -7.52 9.97
C ALA A 192 -6.47 -8.66 8.97
N LYS A 193 -6.24 -8.41 7.68
CA LYS A 193 -6.36 -9.42 6.62
C LYS A 193 -5.42 -10.60 6.86
N TYR A 194 -4.17 -10.32 7.20
CA TYR A 194 -3.19 -11.37 7.48
C TYR A 194 -3.60 -12.26 8.66
N ASN A 195 -4.12 -11.65 9.74
CA ASN A 195 -4.57 -12.37 10.94
C ASN A 195 -5.69 -13.37 10.68
N ILE A 196 -6.57 -13.10 9.73
CA ILE A 196 -7.69 -13.97 9.36
C ILE A 196 -7.45 -14.79 8.08
N GLY A 197 -6.21 -14.78 7.56
CA GLY A 197 -5.81 -15.59 6.43
C GLY A 197 -6.20 -15.03 5.05
N LEU A 198 -6.69 -13.79 4.96
CA LEU A 198 -6.99 -13.11 3.69
C LEU A 198 -5.71 -12.61 3.00
N SER A 199 -5.83 -12.28 1.71
CA SER A 199 -4.74 -11.68 0.94
C SER A 199 -4.68 -10.19 1.20
N THR A 200 -3.49 -9.66 1.51
CA THR A 200 -3.23 -8.22 1.44
C THR A 200 -2.88 -7.81 0.01
N ALA A 201 -2.30 -6.63 -0.18
CA ALA A 201 -1.77 -6.16 -1.46
C ALA A 201 -0.38 -5.56 -1.25
N LEU A 202 0.43 -5.54 -2.29
CA LEU A 202 1.68 -4.81 -2.32
C LEU A 202 1.40 -3.30 -2.32
N GLY A 203 2.33 -2.52 -1.79
CA GLY A 203 2.21 -1.06 -1.67
C GLY A 203 3.37 -0.30 -2.35
N GLY A 204 3.97 -0.92 -3.36
CA GLY A 204 5.00 -0.33 -4.20
C GLY A 204 6.41 -0.43 -3.61
N THR A 205 6.58 -0.34 -2.30
CA THR A 205 7.88 -0.38 -1.65
C THR A 205 7.88 -1.28 -0.42
N GLY A 206 9.07 -1.73 0.01
CA GLY A 206 9.19 -2.69 1.13
C GLY A 206 8.52 -4.03 0.81
N MET A 207 8.48 -4.43 -0.44
CA MET A 207 7.88 -5.68 -0.90
C MET A 207 8.95 -6.73 -1.19
N CYS A 208 8.66 -7.98 -0.84
CA CYS A 208 9.51 -9.13 -1.13
C CYS A 208 8.74 -10.13 -1.98
N ILE A 209 9.36 -10.57 -3.08
CA ILE A 209 8.76 -11.47 -4.06
C ILE A 209 9.74 -12.61 -4.32
N ALA A 210 9.34 -13.85 -4.03
CA ALA A 210 10.16 -15.02 -4.33
C ALA A 210 10.44 -15.09 -5.84
N THR A 211 11.67 -15.37 -6.20
CA THR A 211 12.15 -15.41 -7.60
C THR A 211 11.33 -16.38 -8.44
N GLU A 212 10.89 -17.50 -7.87
CA GLU A 212 10.04 -18.47 -8.57
C GLU A 212 8.69 -17.87 -9.03
N ILE A 213 8.13 -16.89 -8.28
CA ILE A 213 6.88 -16.21 -8.64
C ILE A 213 7.11 -15.31 -9.86
N VAL A 214 8.19 -14.52 -9.85
CA VAL A 214 8.53 -13.67 -10.99
C VAL A 214 8.88 -14.51 -12.21
N ARG A 215 9.63 -15.63 -12.03
CA ARG A 215 9.96 -16.55 -13.12
C ARG A 215 8.72 -17.19 -13.74
N LYS A 216 7.74 -17.58 -12.91
CA LYS A 216 6.55 -18.30 -13.38
C LYS A 216 5.52 -17.37 -14.03
N TYR A 217 5.28 -16.20 -13.44
CA TYR A 217 4.18 -15.33 -13.83
C TYR A 217 4.64 -14.05 -14.54
N GLY A 218 5.94 -13.74 -14.52
CA GLY A 218 6.49 -12.47 -14.98
C GLY A 218 6.03 -11.30 -14.12
N TRP A 219 6.70 -10.16 -14.18
CA TRP A 219 6.19 -8.91 -13.61
C TRP A 219 5.07 -8.35 -14.51
N GLY A 220 5.42 -7.84 -15.71
CA GLY A 220 4.48 -7.49 -16.78
C GLY A 220 3.34 -6.58 -16.34
N CYS A 221 3.63 -5.57 -15.50
CA CYS A 221 2.67 -4.61 -14.98
C CYS A 221 2.90 -3.24 -15.61
N ASP A 222 1.85 -2.66 -16.20
CA ASP A 222 1.88 -1.41 -16.95
C ASP A 222 0.97 -0.31 -16.38
N CYS A 223 0.19 -0.62 -15.37
CA CYS A 223 -0.69 0.31 -14.68
C CYS A 223 0.09 1.32 -13.80
N LEU A 224 -0.54 2.44 -13.45
CA LEU A 224 0.03 3.46 -12.56
C LEU A 224 0.20 2.99 -11.10
N THR A 225 -0.37 1.85 -10.74
CA THR A 225 -0.22 1.12 -9.48
C THR A 225 0.16 -0.32 -9.80
N GLU A 226 1.40 -0.48 -10.27
CA GLU A 226 1.97 -1.76 -10.72
C GLU A 226 2.00 -2.83 -9.62
N ASP A 227 2.10 -2.39 -8.39
CA ASP A 227 2.07 -3.17 -7.16
C ASP A 227 0.69 -3.82 -6.91
N MET A 228 -0.36 -3.01 -7.05
CA MET A 228 -1.75 -3.49 -6.97
C MET A 228 -2.06 -4.45 -8.13
N GLU A 229 -1.63 -4.09 -9.35
CA GLU A 229 -1.80 -4.93 -10.54
C GLU A 229 -1.14 -6.29 -10.34
N PHE A 230 0.13 -6.32 -9.90
CA PHE A 230 0.84 -7.56 -9.64
C PHE A 230 0.16 -8.39 -8.55
N SER A 231 -0.29 -7.75 -7.47
CA SER A 231 -1.02 -8.43 -6.39
C SER A 231 -2.28 -9.15 -6.89
N MET A 232 -3.05 -8.51 -7.75
CA MET A 232 -4.26 -9.11 -8.34
C MET A 232 -3.94 -10.19 -9.38
N LYS A 233 -2.88 -10.01 -10.16
CA LYS A 233 -2.38 -10.98 -11.13
C LYS A 233 -2.00 -12.29 -10.44
N VAL A 234 -1.20 -12.24 -9.38
CA VAL A 234 -0.80 -13.45 -8.66
C VAL A 234 -1.95 -14.05 -7.83
N LEU A 235 -2.88 -13.22 -7.35
CA LEU A 235 -4.07 -13.68 -6.65
C LEU A 235 -4.98 -14.51 -7.57
N LEU A 236 -5.15 -14.12 -8.83
CA LEU A 236 -5.82 -14.93 -9.84
C LEU A 236 -5.19 -16.30 -10.01
N GLU A 237 -3.88 -16.41 -9.83
CA GLU A 237 -3.15 -17.69 -9.88
C GLU A 237 -3.15 -18.44 -8.52
N GLY A 238 -3.91 -17.96 -7.55
CA GLY A 238 -4.05 -18.57 -6.23
C GLY A 238 -2.90 -18.25 -5.25
N VAL A 239 -2.00 -17.32 -5.63
CA VAL A 239 -0.92 -16.87 -4.75
C VAL A 239 -1.39 -15.71 -3.89
N ARG A 240 -1.31 -15.89 -2.56
CA ARG A 240 -1.68 -14.88 -1.57
C ARG A 240 -0.54 -13.89 -1.36
N THR A 241 -0.84 -12.60 -1.30
CA THR A 241 0.08 -11.59 -0.77
C THR A 241 -0.03 -11.60 0.76
N CYS A 242 1.09 -11.80 1.44
CA CYS A 242 1.23 -11.88 2.89
C CYS A 242 1.69 -10.54 3.48
N TRP A 243 1.67 -10.41 4.81
CA TRP A 243 2.06 -9.21 5.52
C TRP A 243 3.14 -9.49 6.56
N ALA A 244 4.28 -8.81 6.45
CA ALA A 244 5.38 -8.87 7.41
C ALA A 244 5.33 -7.61 8.31
N HIS A 245 4.68 -7.71 9.47
CA HIS A 245 4.43 -6.56 10.35
C HIS A 245 5.70 -5.97 10.96
N ASP A 246 6.72 -6.79 11.18
CA ASP A 246 7.98 -6.38 11.82
C ASP A 246 9.09 -6.06 10.78
N ALA A 247 8.86 -6.29 9.47
CA ALA A 247 9.71 -5.83 8.38
C ALA A 247 9.37 -4.38 8.01
N ILE A 248 10.05 -3.42 8.64
CA ILE A 248 9.67 -2.00 8.59
C ILE A 248 10.52 -1.24 7.58
N ILE A 249 9.87 -0.44 6.75
CA ILE A 249 10.47 0.63 5.97
C ILE A 249 9.93 1.98 6.43
N TYR A 250 10.71 3.03 6.19
CA TYR A 250 10.34 4.42 6.48
C TYR A 250 10.29 5.19 5.16
N ASP A 251 9.12 5.64 4.80
CA ASP A 251 8.80 6.32 3.56
C ASP A 251 8.63 7.83 3.78
N GLU A 252 9.04 8.68 2.83
CA GLU A 252 8.90 10.12 2.91
C GLU A 252 7.47 10.55 2.52
N LYS A 253 6.74 11.14 3.46
CA LYS A 253 5.39 11.65 3.17
C LYS A 253 5.48 13.08 2.62
N VAL A 254 4.72 13.36 1.56
CA VAL A 254 4.63 14.69 0.97
C VAL A 254 4.12 15.72 1.99
N VAL A 255 4.71 16.91 1.97
CA VAL A 255 4.39 17.97 2.95
C VAL A 255 3.35 18.97 2.45
N GLY A 256 3.11 19.03 1.14
CA GLY A 256 2.19 19.98 0.50
C GLY A 256 0.84 19.37 0.13
N PHE A 257 -0.26 20.09 0.37
CA PHE A 257 -1.62 19.60 0.09
C PHE A 257 -1.85 19.26 -1.38
N MET A 258 -1.48 20.16 -2.31
CA MET A 258 -1.67 19.93 -3.74
C MET A 258 -0.77 18.81 -4.29
N GLN A 259 0.43 18.65 -3.73
CA GLN A 259 1.31 17.52 -4.05
C GLN A 259 0.66 16.21 -3.59
N SER A 260 0.11 16.18 -2.37
CA SER A 260 -0.66 15.06 -1.84
C SER A 260 -1.86 14.72 -2.73
N CYS A 261 -2.62 15.71 -3.20
CA CYS A 261 -3.76 15.48 -4.09
C CYS A 261 -3.31 14.86 -5.43
N ARG A 262 -2.19 15.32 -6.02
CA ARG A 262 -1.65 14.74 -7.26
C ARG A 262 -1.21 13.28 -7.07
N GLN A 263 -0.50 12.99 -5.99
CA GLN A 263 -0.07 11.62 -5.66
C GLN A 263 -1.26 10.69 -5.47
N ARG A 264 -2.23 11.09 -4.64
CA ARG A 264 -3.45 10.31 -4.37
C ARG A 264 -4.33 10.13 -5.61
N LYS A 265 -4.40 11.15 -6.49
CA LYS A 265 -5.10 11.03 -7.78
C LYS A 265 -4.47 9.92 -8.64
N ARG A 266 -3.14 9.88 -8.73
CA ARG A 266 -2.41 8.81 -9.45
C ARG A 266 -2.76 7.42 -8.89
N TRP A 267 -2.81 7.27 -7.56
CA TRP A 267 -3.22 6.02 -6.91
C TRP A 267 -4.67 5.64 -7.24
N ALA A 268 -5.58 6.60 -7.16
CA ALA A 268 -6.98 6.38 -7.52
C ALA A 268 -7.15 6.00 -9.00
N GLN A 269 -6.39 6.61 -9.92
CA GLN A 269 -6.36 6.26 -11.33
C GLN A 269 -5.98 4.79 -11.53
N GLY A 270 -4.82 4.39 -10.98
CA GLY A 270 -4.33 3.01 -11.11
C GLY A 270 -5.26 2.00 -10.45
N GLN A 271 -5.79 2.31 -9.27
CA GLN A 271 -6.73 1.41 -8.58
C GLN A 271 -8.06 1.25 -9.34
N CYS A 272 -8.57 2.32 -9.96
CA CYS A 272 -9.77 2.23 -10.81
C CYS A 272 -9.50 1.40 -12.07
N ASP A 273 -8.36 1.60 -12.74
CA ASP A 273 -7.95 0.78 -13.89
C ASP A 273 -7.82 -0.70 -13.52
N CYS A 274 -7.11 -1.01 -12.43
CA CYS A 274 -7.04 -2.37 -11.90
C CYS A 274 -8.43 -2.94 -11.57
N GLY A 275 -9.32 -2.12 -11.01
CA GLY A 275 -10.70 -2.51 -10.73
C GLY A 275 -11.45 -2.97 -11.98
N GLU A 276 -11.40 -2.19 -13.06
CA GLU A 276 -12.04 -2.56 -14.33
C GLU A 276 -11.46 -3.85 -14.93
N ARG A 277 -10.15 -4.02 -14.87
CA ARG A 277 -9.46 -5.17 -15.47
C ARG A 277 -9.58 -6.46 -14.67
N PHE A 278 -9.59 -6.39 -13.35
CA PHE A 278 -9.48 -7.56 -12.48
C PHE A 278 -10.76 -7.94 -11.74
N ILE A 279 -11.67 -7.02 -11.39
CA ILE A 279 -12.91 -7.37 -10.67
C ILE A 279 -13.71 -8.45 -11.40
N PRO A 280 -14.00 -8.36 -12.74
CA PRO A 280 -14.76 -9.40 -13.44
C PRO A 280 -14.06 -10.77 -13.42
N LYS A 281 -12.73 -10.77 -13.56
CA LYS A 281 -11.91 -12.00 -13.57
C LYS A 281 -11.89 -12.67 -12.20
N LEU A 282 -11.69 -11.88 -11.13
CA LEU A 282 -11.68 -12.35 -9.74
C LEU A 282 -13.06 -12.90 -9.35
N PHE A 283 -14.14 -12.23 -9.77
CA PHE A 283 -15.50 -12.70 -9.52
C PHE A 283 -15.77 -14.05 -10.21
N ALA A 284 -15.53 -14.12 -11.52
CA ALA A 284 -15.79 -15.33 -12.28
C ALA A 284 -14.96 -16.52 -11.76
N ARG A 285 -13.66 -16.31 -11.51
CA ARG A 285 -12.78 -17.38 -11.02
C ARG A 285 -13.04 -17.69 -9.54
N GLY A 286 -13.31 -16.69 -8.71
CA GLY A 286 -13.63 -16.85 -7.29
C GLY A 286 -14.88 -17.69 -7.07
N ILE A 287 -15.96 -17.39 -7.79
CA ILE A 287 -17.21 -18.20 -7.76
C ILE A 287 -16.96 -19.62 -8.27
N LYS A 288 -16.30 -19.74 -9.44
CA LYS A 288 -16.03 -21.06 -10.05
C LYS A 288 -15.20 -21.98 -9.14
N THR A 289 -14.24 -21.43 -8.40
CA THR A 289 -13.31 -22.20 -7.55
C THR A 289 -13.69 -22.22 -6.08
N GLY A 290 -14.70 -21.45 -5.65
CA GLY A 290 -15.02 -21.23 -4.24
C GLY A 290 -13.92 -20.48 -3.46
N ASN A 291 -13.05 -19.74 -4.15
CA ASN A 291 -11.89 -19.09 -3.52
C ASN A 291 -12.27 -17.74 -2.91
N ILE A 292 -12.44 -17.73 -1.59
CA ILE A 292 -12.78 -16.52 -0.84
C ILE A 292 -11.74 -15.40 -0.95
N LEU A 293 -10.45 -15.72 -1.17
CA LEU A 293 -9.39 -14.71 -1.33
C LEU A 293 -9.60 -13.87 -2.60
N MET A 294 -10.10 -14.49 -3.67
CA MET A 294 -10.42 -13.78 -4.91
C MET A 294 -11.63 -12.86 -4.73
N LEU A 295 -12.65 -13.32 -3.99
CA LEU A 295 -13.83 -12.50 -3.67
C LEU A 295 -13.46 -11.33 -2.76
N ASP A 296 -12.57 -11.54 -1.79
CA ASP A 296 -12.01 -10.50 -0.94
C ASP A 296 -11.13 -9.50 -1.72
N GLY A 297 -10.41 -9.96 -2.75
CA GLY A 297 -9.67 -9.11 -3.70
C GLY A 297 -10.58 -8.09 -4.41
N ILE A 298 -11.84 -8.46 -4.69
CA ILE A 298 -12.84 -7.54 -5.25
C ILE A 298 -13.12 -6.39 -4.27
N VAL A 299 -13.27 -6.70 -2.98
CA VAL A 299 -13.48 -5.65 -1.95
C VAL A 299 -12.30 -4.68 -1.91
N THR A 300 -11.07 -5.20 -2.05
CA THR A 300 -9.85 -4.37 -2.11
C THR A 300 -9.88 -3.41 -3.30
N LEU A 301 -10.20 -3.90 -4.49
CA LEU A 301 -10.21 -3.10 -5.72
C LEU A 301 -11.41 -2.14 -5.80
N SER A 302 -12.53 -2.49 -5.20
CA SER A 302 -13.76 -1.70 -5.27
C SER A 302 -13.79 -0.50 -4.32
N GLN A 303 -12.78 -0.32 -3.47
CA GLN A 303 -12.74 0.76 -2.47
C GLN A 303 -12.97 2.18 -3.06
N PRO A 304 -12.34 2.62 -4.18
CA PRO A 304 -12.62 3.94 -4.75
C PRO A 304 -14.06 4.05 -5.26
N PHE A 305 -14.59 3.00 -5.87
CA PHE A 305 -15.97 2.96 -6.38
C PHE A 305 -16.97 3.03 -5.23
N PHE A 306 -16.72 2.27 -4.14
CA PHE A 306 -17.54 2.32 -2.94
C PHE A 306 -17.54 3.73 -2.31
N MET A 307 -16.38 4.39 -2.23
CA MET A 307 -16.28 5.74 -1.69
C MET A 307 -17.06 6.75 -2.51
N MET A 308 -17.02 6.66 -3.85
CA MET A 308 -17.81 7.51 -4.73
C MET A 308 -19.32 7.22 -4.58
N ALA A 309 -19.71 5.94 -4.59
CA ALA A 309 -21.10 5.52 -4.43
C ALA A 309 -21.69 5.94 -3.08
N SER A 310 -20.93 5.75 -1.99
CA SER A 310 -21.34 6.19 -0.64
C SER A 310 -21.50 7.71 -0.55
N THR A 311 -20.64 8.47 -1.22
CA THR A 311 -20.74 9.93 -1.27
C THR A 311 -22.01 10.36 -2.00
N ILE A 312 -22.29 9.79 -3.17
CA ILE A 312 -23.52 10.05 -3.92
C ILE A 312 -24.74 9.68 -3.07
N TYR A 313 -24.72 8.49 -2.45
CA TYR A 313 -25.79 8.05 -1.56
C TYR A 313 -26.00 9.02 -0.40
N ALA A 314 -24.94 9.50 0.26
CA ALA A 314 -25.07 10.45 1.38
C ALA A 314 -25.76 11.75 0.97
N VAL A 315 -25.46 12.26 -0.25
CA VAL A 315 -26.16 13.45 -0.80
C VAL A 315 -27.63 13.14 -1.06
N LEU A 316 -27.93 12.01 -1.73
CA LEU A 316 -29.32 11.60 -2.00
C LEU A 316 -30.09 11.32 -0.71
N ALA A 317 -29.50 10.71 0.28
CA ALA A 317 -30.11 10.47 1.58
C ALA A 317 -30.43 11.76 2.32
N SER A 318 -29.54 12.76 2.22
CA SER A 318 -29.79 14.10 2.77
C SER A 318 -30.97 14.79 2.09
N ILE A 319 -31.11 14.67 0.78
CA ILE A 319 -32.28 15.19 0.02
C ILE A 319 -33.54 14.43 0.42
N ASN A 320 -33.47 13.09 0.50
CA ASN A 320 -34.59 12.23 0.85
C ASN A 320 -35.15 12.48 2.28
N SER A 321 -34.33 13.01 3.17
CA SER A 321 -34.80 13.38 4.52
C SER A 321 -35.76 14.57 4.53
N TYR A 322 -35.70 15.44 3.52
CA TYR A 322 -36.56 16.60 3.35
C TYR A 322 -37.66 16.36 2.33
N LEU A 323 -37.35 15.64 1.25
CA LEU A 323 -38.22 15.29 0.14
C LEU A 323 -38.16 13.80 -0.10
N PRO A 324 -39.01 12.99 0.57
CA PRO A 324 -38.98 11.53 0.45
C PRO A 324 -39.26 11.10 -1.00
N PHE A 325 -38.31 10.36 -1.65
CA PHE A 325 -38.42 9.88 -3.02
C PHE A 325 -37.95 8.44 -3.20
N TYR A 326 -37.42 7.81 -2.14
CA TYR A 326 -37.09 6.38 -2.07
C TYR A 326 -37.24 5.85 -0.64
N THR A 327 -37.35 4.53 -0.51
CA THR A 327 -37.46 3.84 0.79
C THR A 327 -36.09 3.65 1.41
N ASN A 328 -35.87 4.22 2.63
CA ASN A 328 -34.65 3.99 3.39
C ASN A 328 -34.80 2.72 4.22
N ILE A 329 -34.08 1.65 3.82
CA ILE A 329 -34.10 0.35 4.49
C ILE A 329 -32.91 0.09 5.40
N LEU A 330 -31.96 1.03 5.54
CA LEU A 330 -30.74 0.81 6.33
C LEU A 330 -31.03 0.34 7.75
N ASN A 331 -31.97 1.01 8.44
CA ASN A 331 -32.36 0.64 9.80
C ASN A 331 -33.24 -0.62 9.88
N ALA A 332 -33.85 -1.03 8.77
CA ALA A 332 -34.56 -2.30 8.69
C ALA A 332 -33.62 -3.48 8.55
N ILE A 333 -32.47 -3.29 7.84
CA ILE A 333 -31.45 -4.33 7.68
C ILE A 333 -30.56 -4.42 8.93
N VAL A 334 -30.15 -3.27 9.47
CA VAL A 334 -29.23 -3.19 10.61
C VAL A 334 -29.82 -2.26 11.65
N PRO A 335 -30.07 -2.72 12.88
CA PRO A 335 -30.57 -1.91 13.97
C PRO A 335 -29.72 -0.66 14.24
N VAL A 336 -30.35 0.45 14.63
CA VAL A 336 -29.66 1.73 14.90
C VAL A 336 -28.53 1.61 15.93
N GLN A 337 -28.65 0.68 16.88
CA GLN A 337 -27.61 0.40 17.89
C GLN A 337 -26.30 -0.09 17.22
N ILE A 338 -26.39 -0.91 16.19
CA ILE A 338 -25.21 -1.40 15.43
C ILE A 338 -24.56 -0.24 14.66
N TRP A 339 -25.36 0.64 14.05
CA TRP A 339 -24.84 1.86 13.42
C TRP A 339 -24.12 2.76 14.41
N THR A 340 -24.65 2.87 15.63
CA THR A 340 -23.99 3.62 16.71
C THR A 340 -22.66 2.98 17.09
N ILE A 341 -22.60 1.64 17.23
CA ILE A 341 -21.36 0.90 17.52
C ILE A 341 -20.33 1.11 16.40
N ILE A 342 -20.73 1.01 15.13
CA ILE A 342 -19.85 1.26 13.97
C ILE A 342 -19.34 2.70 14.01
N GLY A 343 -20.22 3.67 14.22
CA GLY A 343 -19.88 5.09 14.29
C GLY A 343 -18.89 5.40 15.42
N VAL A 344 -19.15 4.91 16.64
CA VAL A 344 -18.22 5.05 17.77
C VAL A 344 -16.89 4.35 17.47
N GLY A 345 -16.94 3.13 16.91
CA GLY A 345 -15.76 2.36 16.55
C GLY A 345 -14.86 3.04 15.53
N GLN A 346 -15.43 3.78 14.58
CA GLN A 346 -14.65 4.54 13.59
C GLN A 346 -13.74 5.61 14.24
N TYR A 347 -14.09 6.10 15.42
CA TYR A 347 -13.26 7.04 16.18
C TYR A 347 -12.37 6.34 17.21
N LEU A 348 -12.86 5.30 17.88
CA LEU A 348 -12.12 4.62 18.94
C LEU A 348 -11.00 3.73 18.38
N ILE A 349 -11.23 2.97 17.30
CA ILE A 349 -10.23 2.07 16.74
C ILE A 349 -8.96 2.82 16.31
N PRO A 350 -9.02 3.94 15.58
CA PRO A 350 -7.86 4.77 15.31
C PRO A 350 -7.09 5.19 16.56
N VAL A 351 -7.79 5.63 17.60
CA VAL A 351 -7.15 6.01 18.87
C VAL A 351 -6.40 4.82 19.48
N ILE A 352 -7.04 3.66 19.55
CA ILE A 352 -6.41 2.44 20.09
C ILE A 352 -5.17 2.05 19.29
N VAL A 353 -5.24 2.07 17.96
CA VAL A 353 -4.10 1.77 17.08
C VAL A 353 -2.94 2.75 17.36
N LEU A 354 -3.22 4.06 17.40
CA LEU A 354 -2.18 5.07 17.65
C LEU A 354 -1.54 4.91 19.03
N LEU A 355 -2.31 4.51 20.05
CA LEU A 355 -1.78 4.16 21.39
C LEU A 355 -0.87 2.94 21.34
N GLN A 356 -1.24 1.89 20.58
CA GLN A 356 -0.42 0.67 20.46
C GLN A 356 0.93 0.91 19.80
N ILE A 357 0.98 1.76 18.76
CA ILE A 357 2.21 2.04 18.01
C ILE A 357 3.06 3.15 18.62
N LYS A 358 2.58 3.83 19.67
CA LYS A 358 3.29 4.90 20.37
C LYS A 358 3.76 6.01 19.41
N VAL A 359 2.81 6.64 18.76
CA VAL A 359 3.07 7.73 17.80
C VAL A 359 3.67 8.98 18.46
N PRO A 360 4.41 9.83 17.70
CA PRO A 360 4.87 11.11 18.20
C PRO A 360 3.74 11.95 18.81
N PRO A 361 3.96 12.64 19.96
CA PRO A 361 2.90 13.43 20.62
C PRO A 361 2.20 14.42 19.70
N LYS A 362 2.94 15.06 18.78
CA LYS A 362 2.41 15.98 17.79
C LYS A 362 1.39 15.34 16.84
N SER A 363 1.48 14.02 16.61
CA SER A 363 0.55 13.28 15.75
C SER A 363 -0.89 13.28 16.30
N TRP A 364 -1.06 13.40 17.62
CA TRP A 364 -2.39 13.49 18.23
C TRP A 364 -3.14 14.77 17.83
N ALA A 365 -2.43 15.90 17.65
CA ALA A 365 -3.02 17.13 17.13
C ALA A 365 -3.49 16.93 15.67
N TYR A 366 -2.76 16.19 14.87
CA TYR A 366 -3.14 15.90 13.49
C TYR A 366 -4.35 14.97 13.38
N LEU A 367 -4.64 14.14 14.39
CA LEU A 367 -5.86 13.34 14.43
C LEU A 367 -7.14 14.19 14.40
N ILE A 368 -7.10 15.40 14.99
CA ILE A 368 -8.23 16.34 14.95
C ILE A 368 -8.51 16.81 13.52
N ILE A 369 -7.47 16.99 12.72
CA ILE A 369 -7.56 17.48 11.32
C ILE A 369 -7.75 16.30 10.34
N TYR A 370 -7.50 15.07 10.79
CA TYR A 370 -7.55 13.86 9.96
C TYR A 370 -8.88 13.69 9.17
N PRO A 371 -10.08 13.98 9.73
CA PRO A 371 -11.31 13.93 8.93
C PRO A 371 -11.29 14.83 7.70
N ILE A 372 -10.72 16.05 7.78
CA ILE A 372 -10.58 16.97 6.63
C ILE A 372 -9.72 16.34 5.54
N PHE A 373 -8.59 15.71 5.93
CA PHE A 373 -7.76 14.97 5.02
C PHE A 373 -8.53 13.81 4.35
N MET A 374 -9.32 13.06 5.11
CA MET A 374 -10.14 11.95 4.59
C MET A 374 -11.20 12.44 3.61
N TYR A 375 -11.92 13.53 3.92
CA TYR A 375 -12.90 14.12 3.00
C TYR A 375 -12.25 14.61 1.69
N SER A 376 -10.99 15.03 1.72
CA SER A 376 -10.28 15.44 0.50
C SER A 376 -10.05 14.28 -0.49
N TRP A 377 -10.20 13.01 -0.08
CA TRP A 377 -10.17 11.86 -0.98
C TRP A 377 -11.39 11.81 -1.92
N ILE A 378 -12.53 12.40 -1.52
CA ILE A 378 -13.74 12.38 -2.33
C ILE A 378 -13.49 12.97 -3.73
N PRO A 379 -13.14 14.25 -3.88
CA PRO A 379 -12.88 14.82 -5.21
C PRO A 379 -11.71 14.14 -5.92
N VAL A 380 -10.70 13.67 -5.18
CA VAL A 380 -9.55 12.95 -5.72
C VAL A 380 -9.97 11.65 -6.40
N ASN A 381 -10.86 10.85 -5.78
CA ASN A 381 -11.37 9.61 -6.38
C ASN A 381 -12.21 9.86 -7.64
N PHE A 382 -13.08 10.87 -7.64
CA PHE A 382 -13.85 11.23 -8.84
C PHE A 382 -12.92 11.65 -10.00
N LEU A 383 -11.90 12.45 -9.71
CA LEU A 383 -10.91 12.87 -10.72
C LEU A 383 -10.03 11.69 -11.16
N GLY A 384 -9.67 10.79 -10.24
CA GLY A 384 -8.95 9.56 -10.55
C GLY A 384 -9.75 8.64 -11.47
N PHE A 385 -10.99 8.40 -11.14
CA PHE A 385 -11.91 7.60 -11.98
C PHE A 385 -12.10 8.21 -13.37
N LYS A 386 -12.32 9.53 -13.46
CA LYS A 386 -12.44 10.24 -14.75
C LYS A 386 -11.21 10.05 -15.64
N ASP A 387 -10.02 10.10 -15.03
CA ASP A 387 -8.75 10.07 -15.74
C ASP A 387 -8.07 8.67 -15.75
N ARG A 388 -8.77 7.59 -15.36
CA ARG A 388 -8.20 6.26 -15.11
C ARG A 388 -7.46 5.62 -16.29
N HIS A 389 -7.81 5.99 -17.51
CA HIS A 389 -7.14 5.53 -18.72
C HIS A 389 -5.98 6.42 -19.17
N LYS A 390 -5.68 7.51 -18.42
CA LYS A 390 -4.56 8.40 -18.73
C LYS A 390 -3.31 7.92 -18.01
N MET A 391 -2.48 7.13 -18.69
CA MET A 391 -1.26 6.52 -18.14
C MET A 391 -0.07 7.49 -18.07
N LYS A 392 -0.31 8.76 -17.74
CA LYS A 392 0.78 9.75 -17.62
C LYS A 392 1.39 9.68 -16.23
N TRP A 393 2.60 9.11 -16.14
CA TRP A 393 3.40 9.12 -14.92
C TRP A 393 3.91 10.55 -14.62
N SER A 394 3.94 10.92 -13.34
CA SER A 394 4.50 12.17 -12.85
C SER A 394 5.44 11.89 -11.68
N HIS A 395 6.66 12.39 -11.77
CA HIS A 395 7.67 12.28 -10.72
C HIS A 395 7.24 13.07 -9.47
N THR A 396 7.44 12.47 -8.30
CA THR A 396 7.30 13.13 -7.00
C THR A 396 8.70 13.53 -6.54
N LEU A 397 8.97 14.80 -6.37
CA LEU A 397 10.28 15.28 -5.89
C LEU A 397 10.46 14.93 -4.41
N HIS A 398 11.55 14.23 -4.10
CA HIS A 398 12.01 13.94 -2.75
C HIS A 398 13.23 14.81 -2.44
N THR A 399 13.27 15.41 -1.26
CA THR A 399 14.32 16.39 -0.93
C THR A 399 14.92 16.19 0.46
N ARG A 400 14.36 15.26 1.25
CA ARG A 400 14.75 15.10 2.65
C ARG A 400 15.75 13.99 2.83
N ALA A 401 17.00 14.41 2.97
CA ALA A 401 18.08 13.56 3.39
C ALA A 401 18.02 13.33 4.92
N LEU A 402 17.69 12.13 5.40
CA LEU A 402 17.72 11.74 6.81
C LEU A 402 18.50 10.44 6.96
N SER A 403 19.40 10.36 7.97
CA SER A 403 19.97 9.07 8.35
C SER A 403 18.96 8.21 9.10
N TYR A 404 19.12 6.88 9.05
CA TYR A 404 18.30 5.94 9.83
C TYR A 404 18.32 6.27 11.33
N GLU A 405 19.48 6.66 11.87
CA GLU A 405 19.64 7.05 13.27
C GLU A 405 18.77 8.25 13.63
N SER A 406 18.69 9.25 12.74
CA SER A 406 17.83 10.43 12.93
C SER A 406 16.36 10.06 12.89
N ALA A 407 15.93 9.19 11.97
CA ALA A 407 14.56 8.68 11.89
C ALA A 407 14.20 7.80 13.11
N ALA A 408 15.13 6.99 13.59
CA ALA A 408 14.96 6.16 14.79
C ALA A 408 14.93 6.98 16.08
N LEU A 409 15.68 8.10 16.16
CA LEU A 409 15.64 9.03 17.29
C LEU A 409 14.28 9.73 17.41
N LEU A 410 13.67 10.14 16.31
CA LEU A 410 12.31 10.68 16.31
C LEU A 410 11.28 9.70 16.92
N ARG A 411 11.56 8.39 16.91
CA ARG A 411 10.78 7.37 17.61
C ARG A 411 11.23 7.10 19.05
N LYS A 412 12.54 7.22 19.36
CA LYS A 412 13.07 6.96 20.72
C LYS A 412 12.77 8.08 21.72
N GLU A 413 12.78 9.33 21.31
CA GLU A 413 12.39 10.47 22.15
C GLU A 413 10.94 10.35 22.65
N ASN A 414 10.12 9.55 21.99
CA ASN A 414 8.74 9.27 22.36
C ASN A 414 8.58 8.01 23.27
N LYS A 415 9.69 7.35 23.66
CA LYS A 415 9.67 6.19 24.59
C LYS A 415 9.99 6.56 26.04
N LYS A 416 10.37 7.81 26.31
CA LYS A 416 10.49 8.39 27.65
C LYS A 416 9.23 9.18 27.99
#